data_7eb1c4f70bfeabe112330d70a378f22d
#
_entry.id   7eb1c4f70bfeabe112330d70a378f22d
#
_cell.length_a   1.000
_cell.length_b   1.000
_cell.length_c   1.000
_cell.angle_alpha   90.00
_cell.angle_beta   90.00
_cell.angle_gamma   90.00
#
_symmetry.space_group_name_H-M   'P 1'
#
loop_
_entity.id
_entity.type
_entity.pdbx_description
1 polymer ?
#
loop_
_entity_poly.entity_id
_entity_poly.type
_entity_poly.pdbx_seq_one_letter_code
_entity_poly.pdbx_strand_id
1 'polypeptide(L)'
;LHLCDRRQRQMCIRDRSWTGCGAGKHVIGILHNGDIVACTSIRDKTLVAGNIREKSLKSIWESPDSFKWNRNFDSSKLKGFCRECRYTERCLGGCSNSRYCINGSFESENRYCAYNVEMKKWKKYLESLNDISEIDNVIEKAAALKHQDLYKIACEIKQSKL
;
A
#
# COMPACT_ATOMS: atom_id res chain seq x y z
N LEU A 1 5.03 7.27 32.41
CA LEU A 1 5.17 6.13 31.48
C LEU A 1 3.81 5.43 31.40
N HIS A 2 3.00 5.82 30.41
CA HIS A 2 1.76 5.13 30.14
C HIS A 2 2.09 3.73 29.59
N LEU A 3 1.97 2.73 30.45
CA LEU A 3 1.76 1.35 30.04
C LEU A 3 0.41 1.27 29.32
N CYS A 4 0.39 1.70 28.06
CA CYS A 4 -0.71 1.33 27.18
C CYS A 4 -0.69 -0.19 27.08
N ASP A 5 -1.64 -0.83 27.75
CA ASP A 5 -1.83 -2.27 27.68
C ASP A 5 -1.81 -2.71 26.20
N ARG A 6 -1.05 -3.76 25.89
CA ARG A 6 -1.00 -4.35 24.55
C ARG A 6 -2.40 -4.63 24.00
N ARG A 7 -3.38 -4.91 24.86
CA ARG A 7 -4.80 -5.11 24.50
C ARG A 7 -5.44 -3.82 23.98
N GLN A 8 -5.19 -2.66 24.60
CA GLN A 8 -5.71 -1.37 24.11
C GLN A 8 -5.10 -0.98 22.76
N ARG A 9 -3.80 -1.23 22.53
CA ARG A 9 -3.21 -1.03 21.21
C ARG A 9 -3.80 -1.93 20.15
N GLN A 10 -4.10 -3.17 20.47
CA GLN A 10 -4.76 -4.10 19.54
C GLN A 10 -6.21 -3.68 19.25
N MET A 11 -6.96 -3.18 20.22
CA MET A 11 -8.31 -2.65 20.01
C MET A 11 -8.27 -1.42 19.10
N CYS A 12 -7.40 -0.44 19.37
CA CYS A 12 -7.27 0.76 18.53
C CYS A 12 -6.86 0.44 17.07
N ILE A 13 -6.15 -0.65 16.82
CA ILE A 13 -5.75 -1.08 15.48
C ILE A 13 -6.87 -1.88 14.79
N ARG A 14 -7.64 -2.68 15.55
CA ARG A 14 -8.73 -3.50 15.00
C ARG A 14 -9.94 -2.68 14.59
N ASP A 15 -10.27 -1.62 15.33
CA ASP A 15 -11.46 -0.80 15.12
C ASP A 15 -11.28 0.25 14.01
N ARG A 16 -10.05 0.52 13.59
CA ARG A 16 -9.76 1.44 12.49
C ARG A 16 -9.54 0.67 11.21
N SER A 17 -10.56 0.64 10.36
CA SER A 17 -10.38 0.17 9.01
C SER A 17 -9.42 1.10 8.27
N TRP A 18 -8.29 0.57 7.80
CA TRP A 18 -7.40 1.30 6.92
C TRP A 18 -8.13 1.62 5.61
N THR A 19 -8.20 2.89 5.26
CA THR A 19 -8.86 3.39 4.04
C THR A 19 -7.87 4.03 3.07
N GLY A 20 -6.63 3.59 3.09
CA GLY A 20 -5.55 4.16 2.29
C GLY A 20 -4.77 5.27 3.00
N CYS A 21 -3.90 5.94 2.26
CA CYS A 21 -3.05 7.01 2.80
C CYS A 21 -3.86 8.26 3.13
N GLY A 22 -3.76 8.77 4.36
CA GLY A 22 -4.45 9.97 4.83
C GLY A 22 -3.82 11.31 4.40
N ALA A 23 -2.64 11.28 3.75
CA ALA A 23 -1.92 12.48 3.33
C ALA A 23 -2.75 13.33 2.36
N GLY A 24 -2.98 14.61 2.70
CA GLY A 24 -3.82 15.51 1.92
C GLY A 24 -5.34 15.23 1.95
N LYS A 25 -5.76 14.14 2.64
CA LYS A 25 -7.18 13.81 2.88
C LYS A 25 -7.61 14.14 4.31
N HIS A 26 -6.80 13.77 5.28
CA HIS A 26 -7.04 13.95 6.70
C HIS A 26 -5.86 14.61 7.43
N VAL A 27 -4.69 14.62 6.80
CA VAL A 27 -3.45 15.12 7.36
C VAL A 27 -2.72 15.96 6.33
N ILE A 28 -2.11 17.06 6.79
CA ILE A 28 -1.16 17.88 6.03
C ILE A 28 0.06 18.15 6.87
N GLY A 29 1.15 18.52 6.21
CA GLY A 29 2.35 19.03 6.85
C GLY A 29 2.60 20.48 6.48
N ILE A 30 3.11 21.25 7.45
CA ILE A 30 3.62 22.61 7.25
C ILE A 30 5.11 22.54 7.47
N LEU A 31 5.89 22.91 6.46
CA LEU A 31 7.34 22.95 6.57
C LEU A 31 7.80 24.26 7.20
N HIS A 32 9.04 24.30 7.69
CA HIS A 32 9.63 25.47 8.37
C HIS A 32 9.64 26.73 7.50
N ASN A 33 9.69 26.61 6.19
CA ASN A 33 9.61 27.72 5.24
C ASN A 33 8.17 28.16 4.91
N GLY A 34 7.17 27.51 5.48
CA GLY A 34 5.75 27.79 5.24
C GLY A 34 5.11 26.99 4.11
N ASP A 35 5.86 26.10 3.45
CA ASP A 35 5.29 25.24 2.41
C ASP A 35 4.31 24.21 2.99
N ILE A 36 3.21 24.01 2.28
CA ILE A 36 2.18 23.04 2.61
C ILE A 36 2.36 21.80 1.77
N VAL A 37 2.51 20.66 2.43
CA VAL A 37 2.68 19.35 1.82
C VAL A 37 1.65 18.36 2.34
N ALA A 38 1.30 17.36 1.54
CA ALA A 38 0.39 16.31 1.98
C ALA A 38 1.05 15.40 3.03
N CYS A 39 2.34 15.11 2.87
CA CYS A 39 3.13 14.25 3.76
C CYS A 39 4.51 14.87 4.00
N THR A 40 4.88 15.06 5.26
CA THR A 40 6.19 15.63 5.64
C THR A 40 7.37 14.70 5.34
N SER A 41 7.11 13.42 5.12
CA SER A 41 8.16 12.44 4.76
C SER A 41 8.51 12.44 3.26
N ILE A 42 7.68 13.05 2.40
CA ILE A 42 7.95 13.17 0.98
C ILE A 42 8.59 14.55 0.72
N ARG A 43 9.85 14.55 0.29
CA ARG A 43 10.65 15.75 0.07
C ARG A 43 10.77 16.10 -1.40
N ASP A 44 9.63 16.30 -2.06
CA ASP A 44 9.57 16.66 -3.47
C ASP A 44 8.89 18.03 -3.61
N LYS A 45 9.63 18.99 -4.20
CA LYS A 45 9.14 20.37 -4.40
C LYS A 45 7.94 20.41 -5.35
N THR A 46 7.84 19.49 -6.28
CA THR A 46 6.72 19.41 -7.24
C THR A 46 5.39 19.04 -6.59
N LEU A 47 5.44 18.52 -5.37
CA LEU A 47 4.27 18.09 -4.59
C LEU A 47 3.85 19.11 -3.52
N VAL A 48 4.48 20.29 -3.49
CA VAL A 48 4.09 21.41 -2.62
C VAL A 48 2.78 21.98 -3.14
N ALA A 49 1.76 22.07 -2.26
CA ALA A 49 0.45 22.59 -2.64
C ALA A 49 0.34 24.11 -2.59
N GLY A 50 1.23 24.76 -1.89
CA GLY A 50 1.28 26.22 -1.71
C GLY A 50 2.06 26.62 -0.48
N ASN A 51 2.07 27.92 -0.16
CA ASN A 51 2.77 28.45 1.01
C ASN A 51 1.81 29.28 1.88
N ILE A 52 1.80 29.05 3.19
CA ILE A 52 0.91 29.77 4.14
C ILE A 52 1.21 31.27 4.25
N ARG A 53 2.37 31.72 3.82
CA ARG A 53 2.74 33.13 3.79
C ARG A 53 2.13 33.88 2.59
N GLU A 54 1.70 33.13 1.56
CA GLU A 54 1.14 33.67 0.32
C GLU A 54 -0.38 33.48 0.26
N LYS A 55 -0.89 32.35 0.75
CA LYS A 55 -2.29 31.99 0.69
C LYS A 55 -2.77 31.42 2.02
N SER A 56 -4.05 31.62 2.34
CA SER A 56 -4.63 31.03 3.54
C SER A 56 -4.62 29.49 3.46
N LEU A 57 -4.44 28.84 4.60
CA LEU A 57 -4.48 27.37 4.69
C LEU A 57 -5.78 26.80 4.14
N LYS A 58 -6.91 27.48 4.39
CA LYS A 58 -8.22 27.11 3.87
C LYS A 58 -8.23 27.10 2.34
N SER A 59 -7.73 28.17 1.71
CA SER A 59 -7.66 28.27 0.24
C SER A 59 -6.79 27.16 -0.37
N ILE A 60 -5.64 26.85 0.26
CA ILE A 60 -4.77 25.78 -0.19
C ILE A 60 -5.47 24.42 -0.02
N TRP A 61 -6.13 24.18 1.11
CA TRP A 61 -6.83 22.92 1.39
C TRP A 61 -8.00 22.66 0.45
N GLU A 62 -8.80 23.68 0.17
CA GLU A 62 -10.01 23.59 -0.68
C GLU A 62 -9.70 23.56 -2.18
N SER A 63 -8.47 23.92 -2.57
CA SER A 63 -8.07 23.88 -3.98
C SER A 63 -8.18 22.48 -4.56
N PRO A 64 -8.83 22.30 -5.72
CA PRO A 64 -8.98 21.00 -6.38
C PRO A 64 -7.64 20.41 -6.84
N ASP A 65 -6.64 21.26 -7.10
CA ASP A 65 -5.31 20.85 -7.51
C ASP A 65 -4.44 20.38 -6.34
N SER A 66 -4.78 20.80 -5.12
CA SER A 66 -4.03 20.44 -3.95
C SER A 66 -4.16 18.94 -3.66
N PHE A 67 -3.01 18.28 -3.55
CA PHE A 67 -2.91 16.88 -3.14
C PHE A 67 -3.65 15.88 -4.05
N LYS A 68 -3.94 16.27 -5.30
CA LYS A 68 -4.67 15.44 -6.26
C LYS A 68 -4.04 14.05 -6.48
N TRP A 69 -2.72 13.93 -6.33
CA TRP A 69 -2.01 12.67 -6.43
C TRP A 69 -2.49 11.60 -5.42
N ASN A 70 -3.02 12.03 -4.27
CA ASN A 70 -3.58 11.12 -3.27
C ASN A 70 -5.10 11.22 -3.14
N ARG A 71 -5.68 12.43 -3.30
CA ARG A 71 -7.14 12.61 -3.23
C ARG A 71 -7.86 11.82 -4.31
N ASN A 72 -7.30 11.82 -5.52
CA ASN A 72 -7.86 11.14 -6.70
C ASN A 72 -7.21 9.77 -6.94
N PHE A 73 -6.54 9.20 -5.91
CA PHE A 73 -5.91 7.89 -6.02
C PHE A 73 -6.91 6.79 -5.67
N ASP A 74 -7.02 5.81 -6.56
CA ASP A 74 -7.87 4.63 -6.44
C ASP A 74 -7.06 3.35 -6.77
N SER A 75 -7.69 2.19 -6.59
CA SER A 75 -7.09 0.88 -6.79
C SER A 75 -6.67 0.60 -8.23
N SER A 76 -7.36 1.20 -9.21
CA SER A 76 -7.10 0.97 -10.65
C SER A 76 -5.72 1.50 -11.09
N LYS A 77 -5.19 2.49 -10.37
CA LYS A 77 -3.87 3.09 -10.63
C LYS A 77 -2.71 2.27 -10.11
N LEU A 78 -2.97 1.28 -9.25
CA LEU A 78 -1.93 0.43 -8.72
C LEU A 78 -1.34 -0.49 -9.79
N LYS A 79 -0.04 -0.76 -9.66
CA LYS A 79 0.73 -1.66 -10.53
C LYS A 79 1.36 -2.80 -9.73
N GLY A 80 1.85 -3.79 -10.45
CA GLY A 80 2.50 -4.96 -9.87
C GLY A 80 1.57 -5.74 -8.94
N PHE A 81 2.15 -6.45 -7.98
CA PHE A 81 1.40 -7.29 -7.04
C PHE A 81 0.27 -6.55 -6.33
N CYS A 82 0.45 -5.25 -6.02
CA CYS A 82 -0.59 -4.48 -5.33
C CYS A 82 -1.88 -4.32 -6.13
N ARG A 83 -1.84 -4.38 -7.47
CA ARG A 83 -3.04 -4.31 -8.31
C ARG A 83 -3.91 -5.56 -8.20
N GLU A 84 -3.29 -6.72 -8.07
CA GLU A 84 -3.95 -8.03 -8.06
C GLU A 84 -4.21 -8.57 -6.66
N CYS A 85 -3.66 -7.91 -5.64
CA CYS A 85 -3.76 -8.32 -4.26
C CYS A 85 -5.21 -8.31 -3.76
N ARG A 86 -5.63 -9.34 -3.04
CA ARG A 86 -6.98 -9.44 -2.43
C ARG A 86 -7.35 -8.26 -1.53
N TYR A 87 -6.37 -7.50 -1.05
CA TYR A 87 -6.57 -6.34 -0.17
C TYR A 87 -6.53 -5.00 -0.92
N THR A 88 -6.42 -4.99 -2.23
CA THR A 88 -6.21 -3.80 -3.07
C THR A 88 -7.20 -2.68 -2.76
N GLU A 89 -8.51 -2.98 -2.75
CA GLU A 89 -9.57 -2.00 -2.53
C GLU A 89 -9.51 -1.32 -1.15
N ARG A 90 -9.08 -2.05 -0.14
CA ARG A 90 -8.96 -1.51 1.23
C ARG A 90 -7.61 -0.89 1.49
N CYS A 91 -6.54 -1.53 0.99
CA CYS A 91 -5.16 -1.18 1.30
C CYS A 91 -4.65 -0.02 0.46
N LEU A 92 -5.08 0.08 -0.81
CA LEU A 92 -4.62 1.06 -1.79
C LEU A 92 -3.08 1.15 -1.87
N GLY A 93 -2.41 -0.02 -1.75
CA GLY A 93 -0.95 -0.12 -1.77
C GLY A 93 -0.25 0.37 -0.50
N GLY A 94 -0.98 0.64 0.57
CA GLY A 94 -0.42 1.07 1.86
C GLY A 94 0.15 2.49 1.85
N CYS A 95 1.31 2.68 2.48
CA CYS A 95 1.92 4.00 2.62
C CYS A 95 2.42 4.56 1.29
N SER A 96 1.88 5.70 0.87
CA SER A 96 2.28 6.39 -0.36
C SER A 96 3.74 6.86 -0.33
N ASN A 97 4.24 7.28 0.84
CA ASN A 97 5.65 7.66 1.00
C ASN A 97 6.58 6.48 0.66
N SER A 98 6.30 5.28 1.19
CA SER A 98 7.12 4.10 0.93
C SER A 98 7.17 3.76 -0.56
N ARG A 99 6.07 3.88 -1.28
CA ARG A 99 6.02 3.62 -2.72
C ARG A 99 6.78 4.68 -3.53
N TYR A 100 6.54 5.95 -3.20
CA TYR A 100 7.13 7.07 -3.92
C TYR A 100 8.64 7.17 -3.70
N CYS A 101 9.11 7.13 -2.45
CA CYS A 101 10.53 7.28 -2.15
C CYS A 101 11.40 6.13 -2.67
N ILE A 102 10.83 4.93 -2.83
CA ILE A 102 11.58 3.76 -3.30
C ILE A 102 11.55 3.64 -4.81
N ASN A 103 10.40 3.90 -5.42
CA ASN A 103 10.16 3.60 -6.82
C ASN A 103 9.93 4.85 -7.69
N GLY A 104 9.93 6.05 -7.12
CA GLY A 104 9.62 7.29 -7.81
C GLY A 104 8.15 7.42 -8.27
N SER A 105 7.25 6.53 -7.84
CA SER A 105 5.86 6.52 -8.30
C SER A 105 4.89 6.10 -7.20
N PHE A 106 3.76 6.81 -7.13
CA PHE A 106 2.64 6.45 -6.26
C PHE A 106 1.88 5.21 -6.71
N GLU A 107 2.02 4.82 -7.96
CA GLU A 107 1.31 3.68 -8.57
C GLU A 107 2.04 2.35 -8.35
N SER A 108 3.30 2.40 -7.98
CA SER A 108 4.14 1.21 -7.82
C SER A 108 3.68 0.32 -6.66
N GLU A 109 4.04 -0.94 -6.71
CA GLU A 109 3.82 -1.85 -5.59
C GLU A 109 4.62 -1.46 -4.35
N ASN A 110 4.09 -1.75 -3.18
CA ASN A 110 4.81 -1.56 -1.92
C ASN A 110 5.74 -2.75 -1.66
N ARG A 111 7.04 -2.56 -1.88
CA ARG A 111 8.07 -3.61 -1.70
C ARG A 111 8.27 -4.02 -0.24
N TYR A 112 7.90 -3.17 0.72
CA TYR A 112 8.00 -3.45 2.16
C TYR A 112 6.71 -4.01 2.77
N CYS A 113 5.70 -4.27 1.95
CA CYS A 113 4.51 -4.96 2.42
C CYS A 113 4.86 -6.41 2.79
N ALA A 114 4.68 -6.79 4.04
CA ALA A 114 4.96 -8.15 4.51
C ALA A 114 4.21 -9.21 3.68
N TYR A 115 2.97 -8.92 3.32
CA TYR A 115 2.17 -9.80 2.47
C TYR A 115 2.74 -9.96 1.05
N ASN A 116 3.16 -8.86 0.42
CA ASN A 116 3.82 -8.91 -0.90
C ASN A 116 5.13 -9.72 -0.84
N VAL A 117 5.93 -9.47 0.20
CA VAL A 117 7.19 -10.22 0.42
C VAL A 117 6.92 -11.71 0.58
N GLU A 118 5.91 -12.07 1.35
CA GLU A 118 5.50 -13.47 1.58
C GLU A 118 5.04 -14.13 0.28
N MET A 119 4.17 -13.48 -0.48
CA MET A 119 3.70 -14.03 -1.76
C MET A 119 4.82 -14.20 -2.78
N LYS A 120 5.80 -13.29 -2.81
CA LYS A 120 6.99 -13.44 -3.66
C LYS A 120 7.89 -14.61 -3.23
N LYS A 121 8.00 -14.88 -1.92
CA LYS A 121 8.71 -16.07 -1.42
C LYS A 121 8.00 -17.36 -1.85
N TRP A 122 6.67 -17.39 -1.71
CA TRP A 122 5.88 -18.53 -2.16
C TRP A 122 6.02 -18.76 -3.66
N LYS A 123 5.96 -17.69 -4.47
CA LYS A 123 6.16 -17.80 -5.92
C LYS A 123 7.52 -18.42 -6.24
N LYS A 124 8.59 -17.88 -5.66
CA LYS A 124 9.96 -18.40 -5.86
C LYS A 124 10.10 -19.86 -5.42
N TYR A 125 9.49 -20.23 -4.30
CA TYR A 125 9.49 -21.61 -3.82
C TYR A 125 8.79 -22.55 -4.81
N LEU A 126 7.59 -22.21 -5.26
CA LEU A 126 6.84 -23.01 -6.22
C LEU A 126 7.54 -23.13 -7.57
N GLU A 127 8.20 -22.06 -8.03
CA GLU A 127 9.03 -22.10 -9.25
C GLU A 127 10.22 -23.08 -9.12
N SER A 128 10.76 -23.25 -7.92
CA SER A 128 11.89 -24.16 -7.66
C SER A 128 11.50 -25.64 -7.54
N LEU A 129 10.22 -25.96 -7.36
CA LEU A 129 9.74 -27.34 -7.27
C LEU A 129 9.80 -28.01 -8.66
N ASN A 130 10.35 -29.20 -8.73
CA ASN A 130 10.39 -30.01 -9.96
C ASN A 130 9.18 -30.96 -10.05
N ASP A 131 8.59 -31.33 -8.93
CA ASP A 131 7.46 -32.25 -8.86
C ASP A 131 6.13 -31.49 -8.84
N ILE A 132 5.29 -31.81 -9.81
CA ILE A 132 3.95 -31.21 -9.94
C ILE A 132 3.05 -31.63 -8.77
N SER A 133 3.26 -32.82 -8.20
CA SER A 133 2.47 -33.31 -7.06
C SER A 133 2.65 -32.42 -5.81
N GLU A 134 3.83 -31.85 -5.61
CA GLU A 134 4.08 -30.93 -4.51
C GLU A 134 3.33 -29.59 -4.72
N ILE A 135 3.22 -29.13 -5.97
CA ILE A 135 2.45 -27.94 -6.31
C ILE A 135 0.95 -28.19 -6.07
N ASP A 136 0.45 -29.38 -6.42
CA ASP A 136 -0.95 -29.77 -6.18
C ASP A 136 -1.29 -29.77 -4.68
N ASN A 137 -0.38 -30.27 -3.85
CA ASN A 137 -0.56 -30.21 -2.39
C ASN A 137 -0.66 -28.76 -1.86
N VAL A 138 0.12 -27.83 -2.43
CA VAL A 138 0.01 -26.39 -2.07
C VAL A 138 -1.32 -25.82 -2.56
N ILE A 139 -1.80 -26.18 -3.74
CA ILE A 139 -3.10 -25.74 -4.29
C ILE A 139 -4.23 -26.20 -3.36
N GLU A 140 -4.26 -27.46 -2.97
CA GLU A 140 -5.26 -28.02 -2.05
C GLU A 140 -5.26 -27.30 -0.69
N LYS A 141 -4.08 -27.10 -0.11
CA LYS A 141 -3.93 -26.37 1.17
C LYS A 141 -4.38 -24.92 1.06
N ALA A 142 -4.02 -24.23 -0.04
CA ALA A 142 -4.43 -22.86 -0.26
C ALA A 142 -5.95 -22.74 -0.44
N ALA A 143 -6.58 -23.70 -1.12
CA ALA A 143 -8.03 -23.78 -1.26
C ALA A 143 -8.71 -24.01 0.10
N ALA A 144 -8.23 -24.96 0.88
CA ALA A 144 -8.78 -25.27 2.22
C ALA A 144 -8.68 -24.06 3.18
N LEU A 145 -7.59 -23.29 3.11
CA LEU A 145 -7.39 -22.08 3.90
C LEU A 145 -8.04 -20.83 3.29
N LYS A 146 -8.73 -20.96 2.15
CA LYS A 146 -9.33 -19.84 1.39
C LYS A 146 -8.31 -18.73 1.06
N HIS A 147 -7.06 -19.12 0.80
CA HIS A 147 -5.97 -18.20 0.49
C HIS A 147 -5.89 -17.95 -1.03
N GLN A 148 -6.75 -17.07 -1.53
CA GLN A 148 -6.96 -16.84 -2.96
C GLN A 148 -5.69 -16.48 -3.74
N ASP A 149 -4.84 -15.59 -3.21
CA ASP A 149 -3.64 -15.15 -3.93
C ASP A 149 -2.61 -16.27 -4.05
N LEU A 150 -2.43 -17.09 -3.01
CA LEU A 150 -1.53 -18.24 -3.07
C LEU A 150 -2.06 -19.32 -4.02
N TYR A 151 -3.37 -19.59 -3.97
CA TYR A 151 -4.05 -20.49 -4.89
C TYR A 151 -3.81 -20.09 -6.34
N LYS A 152 -4.05 -18.81 -6.69
CA LYS A 152 -3.85 -18.26 -8.03
C LYS A 152 -2.40 -18.45 -8.50
N ILE A 153 -1.42 -18.05 -7.67
CA ILE A 153 0.00 -18.17 -7.98
C ILE A 153 0.40 -19.64 -8.22
N ALA A 154 -0.07 -20.56 -7.39
CA ALA A 154 0.24 -21.97 -7.53
C ALA A 154 -0.36 -22.59 -8.81
N CYS A 155 -1.60 -22.22 -9.16
CA CYS A 155 -2.23 -22.65 -10.41
C CYS A 155 -1.49 -22.12 -11.65
N GLU A 156 -1.10 -20.84 -11.66
CA GLU A 156 -0.34 -20.23 -12.76
C GLU A 156 1.02 -20.94 -12.98
N ILE A 157 1.74 -21.22 -11.89
CA ILE A 157 3.03 -21.93 -11.97
C ILE A 157 2.83 -23.39 -12.45
N LYS A 158 1.80 -24.08 -11.97
CA LYS A 158 1.47 -25.42 -12.45
C LYS A 158 1.25 -25.43 -13.96
N GLN A 159 0.44 -24.50 -14.48
CA GLN A 159 0.16 -24.38 -15.91
C GLN A 159 1.42 -24.09 -16.73
N SER A 160 2.37 -23.33 -16.20
CA SER A 160 3.62 -23.03 -16.92
C SER A 160 4.62 -24.19 -16.95
N LYS A 161 4.40 -25.26 -16.16
CA LYS A 161 5.26 -26.45 -16.07
C LYS A 161 4.67 -27.67 -16.81
N LEU A 162 3.42 -27.59 -17.25
CA LEU A 162 2.75 -28.58 -18.09
C LEU A 162 2.98 -28.30 -19.56
#